data_2a973c64f41905118e7c2e16a1061741
#
_entry.id   2a973c64f41905118e7c2e16a1061741
#
_cell.length_a   1.000
_cell.length_b   1.000
_cell.length_c   1.000
_cell.angle_alpha   90.00
_cell.angle_beta   90.00
_cell.angle_gamma   90.00
#
_symmetry.space_group_name_H-M   'P 1'
#
loop_
_entity.id
_entity.type
_entity.pdbx_description
1 polymer ?
#
loop_
_entity_poly.entity_id
_entity_poly.type
_entity_poly.pdbx_seq_one_letter_code
_entity_poly.pdbx_strand_id
1 'polypeptide(L)'
;TSAAMLPGRFFFGIGTGENLNEHISGQRWPPYDLRATMFEEAIEIIRLLWQGGNQSYWGTYYTVEDAQVYTLPEQLPPLMIAASGTSSAALAGRRSDGLISTAPDQEVVQTFKGAGGGNKPCYGQLTVCWAEDEAEARRTAYEIWPTAGMTGELTQELRTPAHFAQAAKMVTEQDVAEKVICGPDPERHLAALNKFVAAGFDHVYVHQIGPDQAGFMNFYRREILPHFS
;
A
#
# COMPACT_ATOMS: atom_id res chain seq x y z
N THR A 1 -9.30 5.45 17.65
CA THR A 1 -10.72 4.96 17.68
C THR A 1 -10.84 3.61 16.97
N SER A 2 -10.46 3.47 15.67
CA SER A 2 -10.64 2.21 14.91
C SER A 2 -9.98 1.01 15.59
N ALA A 3 -8.76 1.16 16.11
CA ALA A 3 -8.08 0.09 16.85
C ALA A 3 -8.81 -0.30 18.15
N ALA A 4 -9.43 0.67 18.85
CA ALA A 4 -10.22 0.37 20.04
C ALA A 4 -11.55 -0.35 19.72
N MET A 5 -12.12 -0.10 18.53
CA MET A 5 -13.33 -0.79 18.05
C MET A 5 -13.03 -2.19 17.46
N LEU A 6 -11.79 -2.44 17.02
CA LEU A 6 -11.35 -3.66 16.36
C LEU A 6 -10.10 -4.23 17.05
N PRO A 7 -10.17 -4.62 18.34
CA PRO A 7 -9.01 -5.05 19.10
C PRO A 7 -8.35 -6.28 18.43
N GLY A 8 -7.04 -6.18 18.19
CA GLY A 8 -6.25 -7.22 17.53
C GLY A 8 -6.53 -7.43 16.03
N ARG A 9 -7.45 -6.67 15.44
CA ARG A 9 -7.89 -6.81 14.04
C ARG A 9 -7.56 -5.58 13.17
N PHE A 10 -6.84 -4.64 13.71
CA PHE A 10 -6.49 -3.39 13.04
C PHE A 10 -4.98 -3.19 13.06
N PHE A 11 -4.42 -2.79 11.95
CA PHE A 11 -3.07 -2.23 11.86
C PHE A 11 -3.14 -0.82 11.26
N PHE A 12 -2.17 0.01 11.58
CA PHE A 12 -2.09 1.38 11.09
C PHE A 12 -1.05 1.48 9.96
N GLY A 13 -1.53 1.55 8.72
CA GLY A 13 -0.68 1.68 7.53
C GLY A 13 -0.42 3.14 7.20
N ILE A 14 0.86 3.50 7.01
CA ILE A 14 1.31 4.85 6.67
C ILE A 14 2.35 4.83 5.55
N GLY A 15 2.51 5.96 4.87
CA GLY A 15 3.47 6.15 3.78
C GLY A 15 3.88 7.61 3.62
N THR A 16 4.80 7.88 2.71
CA THR A 16 5.35 9.23 2.47
C THR A 16 4.41 10.19 1.72
N GLY A 17 3.18 9.74 1.42
CA GLY A 17 2.18 10.53 0.73
C GLY A 17 2.30 10.55 -0.79
N GLU A 18 1.39 11.25 -1.43
CA GLU A 18 1.31 11.50 -2.88
C GLU A 18 0.93 12.95 -3.12
N ASN A 19 1.50 13.58 -4.13
CA ASN A 19 1.26 15.00 -4.41
C ASN A 19 -0.23 15.33 -4.59
N LEU A 20 -0.99 14.41 -5.19
CA LEU A 20 -2.45 14.55 -5.35
C LEU A 20 -3.16 14.82 -4.01
N ASN A 21 -2.73 14.15 -2.95
CA ASN A 21 -3.36 14.23 -1.63
C ASN A 21 -2.77 15.34 -0.75
N GLU A 22 -1.45 15.56 -0.85
CA GLU A 22 -0.73 16.48 0.04
C GLU A 22 -0.91 17.96 -0.37
N HIS A 23 -0.95 18.26 -1.68
CA HIS A 23 -1.02 19.62 -2.15
C HIS A 23 -2.30 20.38 -1.72
N ILE A 24 -3.37 19.67 -1.40
CA ILE A 24 -4.67 20.28 -1.01
C ILE A 24 -4.58 21.01 0.34
N SER A 25 -3.63 20.64 1.18
CA SER A 25 -3.36 21.35 2.46
C SER A 25 -2.61 22.69 2.26
N GLY A 26 -2.27 23.06 1.03
CA GLY A 26 -1.48 24.24 0.71
C GLY A 26 0.03 24.08 0.92
N GLN A 27 0.47 22.92 1.34
CA GLN A 27 1.89 22.63 1.52
C GLN A 27 2.59 22.32 0.19
N ARG A 28 3.90 22.53 0.17
CA ARG A 28 4.74 22.13 -0.97
C ARG A 28 4.94 20.62 -0.99
N TRP A 29 5.10 20.07 -2.18
CA TRP A 29 5.53 18.69 -2.40
C TRP A 29 7.06 18.63 -2.51
N PRO A 30 7.80 18.34 -1.42
CA PRO A 30 9.25 18.33 -1.45
C PRO A 30 9.81 17.05 -2.10
N PRO A 31 11.11 17.05 -2.47
CA PRO A 31 11.78 15.82 -2.93
C PRO A 31 11.69 14.69 -1.91
N TYR A 32 11.83 13.45 -2.41
CA TYR A 32 11.65 12.24 -1.59
C TYR A 32 12.49 12.23 -0.30
N ASP A 33 13.77 12.60 -0.38
CA ASP A 33 14.66 12.58 0.80
C ASP A 33 14.15 13.47 1.93
N LEU A 34 13.61 14.64 1.56
CA LEU A 34 13.00 15.53 2.55
C LEU A 34 11.69 14.96 3.10
N ARG A 35 10.83 14.40 2.21
CA ARG A 35 9.60 13.72 2.64
C ARG A 35 9.90 12.55 3.58
N ALA A 36 10.95 11.77 3.30
CA ALA A 36 11.37 10.66 4.16
C ALA A 36 11.78 11.14 5.56
N THR A 37 12.53 12.26 5.66
CA THR A 37 12.91 12.84 6.94
C THR A 37 11.70 13.39 7.71
N MET A 38 10.79 14.10 7.02
CA MET A 38 9.51 14.54 7.60
C MET A 38 8.68 13.36 8.10
N PHE A 39 8.66 12.27 7.34
CA PHE A 39 7.91 11.06 7.68
C PHE A 39 8.49 10.36 8.91
N GLU A 40 9.82 10.28 9.06
CA GLU A 40 10.45 9.76 10.27
C GLU A 40 10.04 10.57 11.52
N GLU A 41 10.03 11.89 11.42
CA GLU A 41 9.60 12.78 12.50
C GLU A 41 8.11 12.60 12.83
N ALA A 42 7.25 12.43 11.81
CA ALA A 42 5.84 12.14 12.01
C ALA A 42 5.60 10.81 12.73
N ILE A 43 6.40 9.77 12.43
CA ILE A 43 6.34 8.48 13.14
C ILE A 43 6.70 8.64 14.61
N GLU A 44 7.71 9.43 14.93
CA GLU A 44 8.11 9.72 16.32
C GLU A 44 6.98 10.40 17.08
N ILE A 45 6.31 11.36 16.47
CA ILE A 45 5.15 12.06 17.06
C ILE A 45 3.98 11.08 17.28
N ILE A 46 3.67 10.23 16.30
CA ILE A 46 2.60 9.23 16.43
C ILE A 46 2.88 8.31 17.61
N ARG A 47 4.11 7.78 17.71
CA ARG A 47 4.51 6.90 18.81
C ARG A 47 4.51 7.63 20.15
N LEU A 48 4.89 8.89 20.19
CA LEU A 48 4.83 9.74 21.39
C LEU A 48 3.39 9.91 21.86
N LEU A 49 2.48 10.30 20.97
CA LEU A 49 1.07 10.49 21.28
C LEU A 49 0.37 9.19 21.73
N TRP A 50 0.84 8.04 21.24
CA TRP A 50 0.34 6.73 21.67
C TRP A 50 0.76 6.33 23.09
N GLN A 51 1.69 7.05 23.73
CA GLN A 51 2.00 6.84 25.15
C GLN A 51 0.88 7.37 26.06
N GLY A 52 -0.05 8.16 25.52
CA GLY A 52 -1.13 8.78 26.29
C GLY A 52 -0.69 10.00 27.10
N GLY A 53 -1.64 10.62 27.80
CA GLY A 53 -1.42 11.88 28.50
C GLY A 53 -1.18 13.06 27.54
N ASN A 54 -0.89 14.24 28.10
CA ASN A 54 -0.49 15.41 27.34
C ASN A 54 0.94 15.28 26.87
N GLN A 55 1.15 15.43 25.57
CA GLN A 55 2.46 15.32 24.94
C GLN A 55 2.77 16.59 24.15
N SER A 56 4.02 17.00 24.20
CA SER A 56 4.54 18.10 23.38
C SER A 56 5.82 17.65 22.65
N TYR A 57 5.99 18.14 21.42
CA TYR A 57 7.12 17.81 20.57
C TYR A 57 7.50 19.03 19.73
N TRP A 58 8.77 19.38 19.72
CA TRP A 58 9.31 20.50 18.92
C TRP A 58 10.37 19.92 17.98
N GLY A 59 9.94 19.57 16.78
CA GLY A 59 10.82 19.02 15.76
C GLY A 59 11.30 20.05 14.75
N THR A 60 11.91 19.52 13.70
CA THR A 60 12.37 20.34 12.57
C THR A 60 11.22 20.70 11.64
N TYR A 61 10.27 19.80 11.45
CA TYR A 61 9.17 19.92 10.48
C TYR A 61 7.81 20.06 11.15
N TYR A 62 7.66 19.51 12.33
CA TYR A 62 6.38 19.50 13.03
C TYR A 62 6.53 19.99 14.47
N THR A 63 5.50 20.64 14.93
CA THR A 63 5.34 21.02 16.33
C THR A 63 4.01 20.51 16.84
N VAL A 64 4.04 19.89 18.00
CA VAL A 64 2.86 19.45 18.74
C VAL A 64 2.97 20.05 20.14
N GLU A 65 1.90 20.67 20.63
CA GLU A 65 1.88 21.35 21.93
C GLU A 65 0.64 20.92 22.70
N ASP A 66 0.84 20.38 23.91
CA ASP A 66 -0.19 19.94 24.83
C ASP A 66 -1.29 19.05 24.21
N ALA A 67 -0.89 18.18 23.27
CA ALA A 67 -1.81 17.31 22.56
C ALA A 67 -2.02 15.98 23.29
N GLN A 68 -3.23 15.45 23.22
CA GLN A 68 -3.61 14.18 23.84
C GLN A 68 -4.50 13.35 22.91
N VAL A 69 -4.20 12.05 22.82
CA VAL A 69 -5.10 11.06 22.23
C VAL A 69 -5.98 10.48 23.34
N TYR A 70 -7.25 10.85 23.36
CA TYR A 70 -8.19 10.47 24.41
C TYR A 70 -8.70 9.03 24.32
N THR A 71 -8.74 8.45 23.11
CA THR A 71 -9.23 7.08 22.89
C THR A 71 -8.08 6.21 22.42
N LEU A 72 -7.32 5.67 23.34
CA LEU A 72 -6.31 4.67 23.06
C LEU A 72 -6.87 3.26 23.29
N PRO A 73 -6.53 2.27 22.44
CA PRO A 73 -6.84 0.87 22.69
C PRO A 73 -5.95 0.33 23.83
N GLU A 74 -6.38 -0.74 24.49
CA GLU A 74 -5.54 -1.46 25.47
C GLU A 74 -4.26 -2.00 24.83
N GLN A 75 -4.38 -2.50 23.59
CA GLN A 75 -3.26 -2.92 22.76
C GLN A 75 -3.13 -1.97 21.56
N LEU A 76 -1.99 -1.28 21.47
CA LEU A 76 -1.69 -0.41 20.34
C LEU A 76 -1.64 -1.23 19.03
N PRO A 77 -2.17 -0.68 17.93
CA PRO A 77 -2.10 -1.36 16.64
C PRO A 77 -0.67 -1.40 16.11
N PRO A 78 -0.26 -2.46 15.41
CA PRO A 78 0.98 -2.45 14.66
C PRO A 78 1.02 -1.28 13.67
N LEU A 79 2.15 -0.60 13.58
CA LEU A 79 2.41 0.47 12.61
C LEU A 79 3.13 -0.12 11.41
N MET A 80 2.45 -0.17 10.27
CA MET A 80 2.95 -0.71 9.02
C MET A 80 3.40 0.43 8.09
N ILE A 81 4.51 0.26 7.39
CA ILE A 81 4.98 1.26 6.42
C ILE A 81 4.89 0.72 5.00
N ALA A 82 4.28 1.52 4.12
CA ALA A 82 4.23 1.26 2.69
C ALA A 82 5.59 1.60 2.04
N ALA A 83 6.12 0.67 1.25
CA ALA A 83 7.36 0.87 0.50
C ALA A 83 7.28 0.29 -0.91
N SER A 84 7.77 1.07 -1.89
CA SER A 84 7.87 0.69 -3.31
C SER A 84 9.33 0.63 -3.81
N GLY A 85 10.31 0.97 -2.98
CA GLY A 85 11.73 0.94 -3.32
C GLY A 85 12.61 0.68 -2.10
N THR A 86 13.90 0.48 -2.33
CA THR A 86 14.86 0.09 -1.29
C THR A 86 15.03 1.16 -0.20
N SER A 87 15.01 2.45 -0.55
CA SER A 87 15.13 3.54 0.44
C SER A 87 13.95 3.54 1.42
N SER A 88 12.71 3.44 0.93
CA SER A 88 11.51 3.34 1.77
C SER A 88 11.45 2.02 2.54
N ALA A 89 11.92 0.92 1.96
CA ALA A 89 12.02 -0.37 2.63
C ALA A 89 13.02 -0.34 3.80
N ALA A 90 14.17 0.30 3.63
CA ALA A 90 15.15 0.47 4.71
C ALA A 90 14.59 1.32 5.85
N LEU A 91 13.86 2.40 5.54
CA LEU A 91 13.16 3.20 6.54
C LEU A 91 12.11 2.36 7.27
N ALA A 92 11.29 1.61 6.53
CA ALA A 92 10.30 0.70 7.11
C ALA A 92 10.94 -0.31 8.07
N GLY A 93 12.06 -0.93 7.70
CA GLY A 93 12.80 -1.88 8.55
C GLY A 93 13.15 -1.29 9.91
N ARG A 94 13.63 -0.03 9.92
CA ARG A 94 14.03 0.67 11.16
C ARG A 94 12.86 1.15 12.00
N ARG A 95 11.76 1.58 11.40
CA ARG A 95 10.73 2.40 12.06
C ARG A 95 9.36 1.74 12.21
N SER A 96 9.08 0.63 11.50
CA SER A 96 7.76 -0.01 11.51
C SER A 96 7.71 -1.34 12.23
N ASP A 97 6.49 -1.86 12.38
CA ASP A 97 6.19 -3.19 12.88
C ASP A 97 5.93 -4.17 11.72
N GLY A 98 5.97 -3.72 10.46
CA GLY A 98 5.87 -4.52 9.25
C GLY A 98 5.88 -3.69 7.97
N LEU A 99 6.00 -4.38 6.84
CA LEU A 99 6.08 -3.81 5.50
C LEU A 99 4.74 -3.98 4.75
N ILE A 100 4.36 -3.00 3.95
CA ILE A 100 3.31 -3.12 2.94
C ILE A 100 3.91 -2.79 1.57
N SER A 101 3.64 -3.62 0.55
CA SER A 101 4.02 -3.31 -0.84
C SER A 101 2.99 -3.83 -1.84
N THR A 102 2.87 -3.13 -2.98
CA THR A 102 1.96 -3.50 -4.07
C THR A 102 2.68 -4.20 -5.22
N ALA A 103 3.97 -4.47 -5.08
CA ALA A 103 4.76 -5.20 -6.06
C ALA A 103 5.49 -6.38 -5.40
N PRO A 104 5.62 -7.55 -6.09
CA PRO A 104 6.34 -8.71 -5.60
C PRO A 104 7.86 -8.54 -5.75
N ASP A 105 8.41 -7.49 -5.12
CA ASP A 105 9.82 -7.12 -5.23
C ASP A 105 10.63 -7.74 -4.09
N GLN A 106 11.48 -8.70 -4.44
CA GLN A 106 12.34 -9.41 -3.49
C GLN A 106 13.40 -8.48 -2.88
N GLU A 107 13.92 -7.51 -3.64
CA GLU A 107 14.94 -6.58 -3.15
C GLU A 107 14.37 -5.67 -2.06
N VAL A 108 13.13 -5.20 -2.24
CA VAL A 108 12.39 -4.43 -1.24
C VAL A 108 12.22 -5.23 0.06
N VAL A 109 11.80 -6.49 -0.02
CA VAL A 109 11.64 -7.36 1.16
C VAL A 109 12.97 -7.63 1.84
N GLN A 110 14.02 -7.95 1.08
CA GLN A 110 15.35 -8.21 1.64
C GLN A 110 15.94 -6.96 2.32
N THR A 111 15.79 -5.80 1.70
CA THR A 111 16.23 -4.52 2.26
C THR A 111 15.49 -4.21 3.56
N PHE A 112 14.16 -4.39 3.59
CA PHE A 112 13.37 -4.25 4.82
C PHE A 112 13.88 -5.16 5.94
N LYS A 113 14.02 -6.45 5.65
CA LYS A 113 14.49 -7.44 6.64
C LYS A 113 15.90 -7.13 7.13
N GLY A 114 16.83 -6.76 6.24
CA GLY A 114 18.21 -6.39 6.58
C GLY A 114 18.35 -5.09 7.38
N ALA A 115 17.43 -4.14 7.20
CA ALA A 115 17.46 -2.85 7.88
C ALA A 115 16.80 -2.86 9.29
N GLY A 116 16.49 -4.02 9.83
CA GLY A 116 15.86 -4.17 11.17
C GLY A 116 14.44 -4.72 11.12
N GLY A 117 13.92 -5.03 9.93
CA GLY A 117 12.64 -5.73 9.75
C GLY A 117 12.69 -7.16 10.31
N GLY A 118 13.79 -7.88 10.07
CA GLY A 118 13.98 -9.23 10.63
C GLY A 118 12.81 -10.15 10.32
N ASN A 119 12.13 -10.62 11.37
CA ASN A 119 10.95 -11.48 11.28
C ASN A 119 9.61 -10.72 11.28
N LYS A 120 9.63 -9.39 11.17
CA LYS A 120 8.39 -8.60 11.06
C LYS A 120 7.65 -8.95 9.77
N PRO A 121 6.30 -8.92 9.77
CA PRO A 121 5.51 -9.38 8.63
C PRO A 121 5.62 -8.44 7.42
N CYS A 122 5.55 -9.05 6.24
CA CYS A 122 5.47 -8.37 4.95
C CYS A 122 4.11 -8.67 4.30
N TYR A 123 3.34 -7.61 4.04
CA TYR A 123 2.02 -7.68 3.42
C TYR A 123 2.10 -7.20 1.97
N GLY A 124 1.66 -8.06 1.04
CA GLY A 124 1.54 -7.74 -0.37
C GLY A 124 0.10 -7.40 -0.76
N GLN A 125 -0.07 -6.61 -1.82
CA GLN A 125 -1.37 -6.45 -2.48
C GLN A 125 -1.24 -6.79 -3.95
N LEU A 126 -2.03 -7.77 -4.40
CA LEU A 126 -2.19 -8.12 -5.81
C LEU A 126 -3.50 -7.53 -6.33
N THR A 127 -3.43 -6.69 -7.36
CA THR A 127 -4.64 -6.17 -8.02
C THR A 127 -5.03 -7.08 -9.17
N VAL A 128 -6.32 -7.43 -9.21
CA VAL A 128 -6.92 -8.28 -10.24
C VAL A 128 -8.22 -7.66 -10.76
N CYS A 129 -8.60 -8.02 -11.97
CA CYS A 129 -9.93 -7.76 -12.53
C CYS A 129 -10.48 -9.08 -13.07
N TRP A 130 -11.24 -9.77 -12.24
CA TRP A 130 -11.86 -11.02 -12.61
C TRP A 130 -13.21 -10.76 -13.30
N ALA A 131 -13.45 -11.44 -14.40
CA ALA A 131 -14.74 -11.66 -15.06
C ALA A 131 -14.69 -13.03 -15.75
N GLU A 132 -15.83 -13.59 -16.16
CA GLU A 132 -15.88 -14.86 -16.88
C GLU A 132 -15.24 -14.80 -18.27
N ASP A 133 -15.26 -13.60 -18.88
CA ASP A 133 -14.62 -13.31 -20.16
C ASP A 133 -13.38 -12.42 -19.95
N GLU A 134 -12.23 -12.83 -20.48
CA GLU A 134 -10.97 -12.09 -20.33
C GLU A 134 -11.01 -10.74 -21.03
N ALA A 135 -11.62 -10.63 -22.20
CA ALA A 135 -11.69 -9.36 -22.93
C ALA A 135 -12.57 -8.35 -22.19
N GLU A 136 -13.65 -8.81 -21.55
CA GLU A 136 -14.45 -7.98 -20.66
C GLU A 136 -13.66 -7.51 -19.44
N ALA A 137 -12.93 -8.43 -18.79
CA ALA A 137 -12.09 -8.10 -17.64
C ALA A 137 -11.03 -7.04 -17.97
N ARG A 138 -10.37 -7.14 -19.13
CA ARG A 138 -9.37 -6.17 -19.59
C ARG A 138 -9.97 -4.80 -19.84
N ARG A 139 -11.11 -4.72 -20.58
CA ARG A 139 -11.81 -3.46 -20.80
C ARG A 139 -12.23 -2.83 -19.47
N THR A 140 -12.81 -3.62 -18.58
CA THR A 140 -13.23 -3.16 -17.24
C THR A 140 -12.06 -2.62 -16.43
N ALA A 141 -10.92 -3.30 -16.42
CA ALA A 141 -9.72 -2.83 -15.73
C ALA A 141 -9.23 -1.50 -16.29
N TYR A 142 -9.19 -1.36 -17.61
CA TYR A 142 -8.81 -0.11 -18.27
C TYR A 142 -9.79 1.04 -18.01
N GLU A 143 -11.10 0.78 -18.02
CA GLU A 143 -12.12 1.80 -17.75
C GLU A 143 -12.11 2.28 -16.30
N ILE A 144 -11.92 1.36 -15.35
CA ILE A 144 -11.95 1.67 -13.90
C ILE A 144 -10.62 2.26 -13.43
N TRP A 145 -9.50 1.70 -13.88
CA TRP A 145 -8.19 2.06 -13.35
C TRP A 145 -7.11 2.22 -14.44
N PRO A 146 -7.30 3.13 -15.41
CA PRO A 146 -6.31 3.34 -16.48
C PRO A 146 -4.93 3.75 -15.94
N THR A 147 -4.90 4.42 -14.77
CA THR A 147 -3.65 4.85 -14.15
C THR A 147 -2.77 3.71 -13.64
N ALA A 148 -3.29 2.47 -13.53
CA ALA A 148 -2.49 1.29 -13.20
C ALA A 148 -1.42 0.99 -14.28
N GLY A 149 -1.64 1.37 -15.55
CA GLY A 149 -0.66 1.24 -16.63
C GLY A 149 0.44 2.30 -16.63
N MET A 150 0.38 3.30 -15.74
CA MET A 150 1.46 4.30 -15.63
C MET A 150 2.71 3.68 -15.01
N THR A 151 3.87 4.20 -15.42
CA THR A 151 5.18 3.69 -14.98
C THR A 151 5.94 4.71 -14.15
N GLY A 152 6.86 4.23 -13.32
CA GLY A 152 7.75 5.05 -12.51
C GLY A 152 7.02 5.82 -11.40
N GLU A 153 7.53 6.97 -11.06
CA GLU A 153 7.04 7.81 -9.96
C GLU A 153 5.91 8.76 -10.39
N LEU A 154 5.45 8.67 -11.66
CA LEU A 154 4.49 9.63 -12.22
C LEU A 154 3.21 9.76 -11.37
N THR A 155 2.68 8.64 -10.89
CA THR A 155 1.48 8.63 -10.05
C THR A 155 1.67 9.35 -8.70
N GLN A 156 2.89 9.39 -8.18
CA GLN A 156 3.21 10.11 -6.95
C GLN A 156 3.38 11.62 -7.18
N GLU A 157 3.80 12.03 -8.39
CA GLU A 157 4.12 13.41 -8.73
C GLU A 157 2.95 14.20 -9.33
N LEU A 158 1.95 13.52 -9.92
CA LEU A 158 0.78 14.20 -10.49
C LEU A 158 -0.07 14.86 -9.40
N ARG A 159 -0.32 16.15 -9.60
CA ARG A 159 -0.92 17.01 -8.57
C ARG A 159 -2.44 17.03 -8.56
N THR A 160 -3.09 16.87 -9.70
CA THR A 160 -4.55 17.07 -9.80
C THR A 160 -5.23 15.94 -10.56
N PRO A 161 -6.53 15.67 -10.28
CA PRO A 161 -7.30 14.70 -11.07
C PRO A 161 -7.27 14.99 -12.57
N ALA A 162 -7.20 16.27 -12.97
CA ALA A 162 -7.09 16.66 -14.38
C ALA A 162 -5.76 16.20 -15.00
N HIS A 163 -4.65 16.24 -14.26
CA HIS A 163 -3.37 15.71 -14.73
C HIS A 163 -3.41 14.19 -14.87
N PHE A 164 -4.02 13.48 -13.92
CA PHE A 164 -4.26 12.03 -14.04
C PHE A 164 -5.11 11.70 -15.27
N ALA A 165 -6.21 12.42 -15.50
CA ALA A 165 -7.05 12.22 -16.67
C ALA A 165 -6.33 12.50 -18.01
N GLN A 166 -5.37 13.43 -18.04
CA GLN A 166 -4.53 13.69 -19.21
C GLN A 166 -3.51 12.57 -19.42
N ALA A 167 -2.82 12.14 -18.35
CA ALA A 167 -1.83 11.07 -18.42
C ALA A 167 -2.47 9.72 -18.79
N ALA A 168 -3.68 9.43 -18.28
CA ALA A 168 -4.43 8.23 -18.60
C ALA A 168 -4.74 8.09 -20.10
N LYS A 169 -4.84 9.19 -20.85
CA LYS A 169 -5.05 9.13 -22.32
C LYS A 169 -3.86 8.54 -23.10
N MET A 170 -2.70 8.47 -22.49
CA MET A 170 -1.51 7.86 -23.08
C MET A 170 -1.36 6.38 -22.75
N VAL A 171 -2.17 5.86 -21.82
CA VAL A 171 -2.17 4.47 -21.39
C VAL A 171 -3.10 3.65 -22.27
N THR A 172 -2.68 2.46 -22.65
CA THR A 172 -3.49 1.51 -23.42
C THR A 172 -4.08 0.43 -22.52
N GLU A 173 -5.10 -0.28 -23.01
CA GLU A 173 -5.64 -1.46 -22.31
C GLU A 173 -4.56 -2.52 -22.07
N GLN A 174 -3.61 -2.66 -22.99
CA GLN A 174 -2.48 -3.59 -22.86
C GLN A 174 -1.56 -3.19 -21.69
N ASP A 175 -1.25 -1.91 -21.53
CA ASP A 175 -0.41 -1.43 -20.41
C ASP A 175 -1.05 -1.74 -19.05
N VAL A 176 -2.37 -1.60 -18.96
CA VAL A 176 -3.10 -1.97 -17.74
C VAL A 176 -3.09 -3.48 -17.50
N ALA A 177 -3.32 -4.28 -18.56
CA ALA A 177 -3.34 -5.74 -18.46
C ALA A 177 -1.96 -6.38 -18.15
N GLU A 178 -0.87 -5.63 -18.30
CA GLU A 178 0.46 -6.05 -17.84
C GLU A 178 0.65 -5.89 -16.33
N LYS A 179 -0.15 -5.04 -15.69
CA LYS A 179 -0.08 -4.75 -14.24
C LYS A 179 -1.21 -5.39 -13.44
N VAL A 180 -2.40 -5.46 -14.03
CA VAL A 180 -3.61 -6.01 -13.43
C VAL A 180 -3.87 -7.40 -14.03
N ILE A 181 -4.02 -8.41 -13.19
CA ILE A 181 -4.36 -9.77 -13.67
C ILE A 181 -5.82 -9.78 -14.08
N CYS A 182 -6.08 -9.94 -15.38
CA CYS A 182 -7.43 -9.89 -15.94
C CYS A 182 -7.92 -11.29 -16.37
N GLY A 183 -9.21 -11.58 -16.11
CA GLY A 183 -9.91 -12.77 -16.60
C GLY A 183 -9.93 -13.95 -15.62
N PRO A 184 -10.47 -15.11 -16.09
CA PRO A 184 -10.77 -16.25 -15.24
C PRO A 184 -9.70 -17.35 -15.25
N ASP A 185 -8.54 -17.14 -15.87
CA ASP A 185 -7.48 -18.14 -15.96
C ASP A 185 -6.78 -18.34 -14.60
N PRO A 186 -6.98 -19.49 -13.90
CA PRO A 186 -6.40 -19.72 -12.58
C PRO A 186 -4.87 -19.77 -12.59
N GLU A 187 -4.24 -20.24 -13.66
CA GLU A 187 -2.78 -20.31 -13.76
C GLU A 187 -2.12 -18.92 -13.66
N ARG A 188 -2.75 -17.91 -14.25
CA ARG A 188 -2.26 -16.51 -14.19
C ARG A 188 -2.36 -15.95 -12.78
N HIS A 189 -3.45 -16.21 -12.06
CA HIS A 189 -3.64 -15.77 -10.67
C HIS A 189 -2.65 -16.48 -9.74
N LEU A 190 -2.49 -17.80 -9.88
CA LEU A 190 -1.53 -18.59 -9.10
C LEU A 190 -0.09 -18.15 -9.37
N ALA A 191 0.28 -17.93 -10.63
CA ALA A 191 1.61 -17.43 -10.98
C ALA A 191 1.90 -16.05 -10.38
N ALA A 192 0.91 -15.15 -10.36
CA ALA A 192 1.06 -13.83 -9.76
C ALA A 192 1.22 -13.91 -8.23
N LEU A 193 0.41 -14.71 -7.54
CA LEU A 193 0.52 -14.93 -6.09
C LEU A 193 1.85 -15.57 -5.71
N ASN A 194 2.30 -16.57 -6.48
CA ASN A 194 3.58 -17.23 -6.25
C ASN A 194 4.79 -16.30 -6.38
N LYS A 195 4.70 -15.20 -7.16
CA LYS A 195 5.75 -14.18 -7.18
C LYS A 195 5.88 -13.47 -5.83
N PHE A 196 4.77 -13.16 -5.15
CA PHE A 196 4.81 -12.59 -3.80
C PHE A 196 5.38 -13.59 -2.79
N VAL A 197 4.95 -14.85 -2.84
CA VAL A 197 5.50 -15.91 -1.97
C VAL A 197 7.02 -16.04 -2.18
N ALA A 198 7.47 -16.11 -3.43
CA ALA A 198 8.89 -16.22 -3.76
C ALA A 198 9.69 -14.97 -3.35
N ALA A 199 9.08 -13.78 -3.37
CA ALA A 199 9.70 -12.54 -2.89
C ALA A 199 9.79 -12.46 -1.36
N GLY A 200 9.10 -13.34 -0.62
CA GLY A 200 9.16 -13.44 0.84
C GLY A 200 8.08 -12.65 1.57
N PHE A 201 6.92 -12.44 0.94
CA PHE A 201 5.73 -11.89 1.60
C PHE A 201 5.01 -12.97 2.41
N ASP A 202 4.56 -12.61 3.61
CA ASP A 202 3.86 -13.51 4.54
C ASP A 202 2.34 -13.53 4.27
N HIS A 203 1.80 -12.41 3.77
CA HIS A 203 0.38 -12.23 3.46
C HIS A 203 0.21 -11.52 2.13
N VAL A 204 -0.80 -11.92 1.35
CA VAL A 204 -1.17 -11.23 0.11
C VAL A 204 -2.66 -10.94 0.11
N TYR A 205 -3.02 -9.66 0.07
CA TYR A 205 -4.39 -9.23 -0.15
C TYR A 205 -4.66 -9.17 -1.65
N VAL A 206 -5.72 -9.84 -2.09
CA VAL A 206 -6.15 -9.76 -3.48
C VAL A 206 -7.24 -8.72 -3.61
N HIS A 207 -6.95 -7.67 -4.38
CA HIS A 207 -7.83 -6.54 -4.62
C HIS A 207 -8.55 -6.72 -5.97
N GLN A 208 -9.81 -7.18 -5.93
CA GLN A 208 -10.68 -7.27 -7.09
C GLN A 208 -11.27 -5.91 -7.42
N ILE A 209 -10.95 -5.36 -8.60
CA ILE A 209 -11.47 -4.05 -9.05
C ILE A 209 -12.71 -4.17 -9.93
N GLY A 210 -12.98 -5.35 -10.49
CA GLY A 210 -14.17 -5.60 -11.31
C GLY A 210 -15.47 -5.63 -10.49
N PRO A 211 -16.63 -5.45 -11.13
CA PRO A 211 -17.92 -5.34 -10.44
C PRO A 211 -18.44 -6.68 -9.89
N ASP A 212 -18.11 -7.82 -10.50
CA ASP A 212 -18.58 -9.13 -10.04
C ASP A 212 -17.75 -9.66 -8.88
N GLN A 213 -18.05 -9.17 -7.68
CA GLN A 213 -17.40 -9.61 -6.45
C GLN A 213 -17.80 -11.05 -6.05
N ALA A 214 -19.04 -11.43 -6.32
CA ALA A 214 -19.54 -12.77 -5.95
C ALA A 214 -18.91 -13.86 -6.82
N GLY A 215 -18.83 -13.64 -8.14
CA GLY A 215 -18.15 -14.53 -9.08
C GLY A 215 -16.67 -14.67 -8.74
N PHE A 216 -15.98 -13.55 -8.49
CA PHE A 216 -14.58 -13.52 -8.05
C PHE A 216 -14.37 -14.35 -6.77
N MET A 217 -15.17 -14.15 -5.72
CA MET A 217 -15.04 -14.90 -4.47
C MET A 217 -15.26 -16.39 -4.67
N ASN A 218 -16.22 -16.79 -5.53
CA ASN A 218 -16.47 -18.19 -5.87
C ASN A 218 -15.32 -18.80 -6.65
N PHE A 219 -14.75 -18.06 -7.61
CA PHE A 219 -13.58 -18.47 -8.38
C PHE A 219 -12.38 -18.71 -7.46
N TYR A 220 -12.04 -17.72 -6.61
CA TYR A 220 -10.91 -17.84 -5.70
C TYR A 220 -11.07 -19.01 -4.72
N ARG A 221 -12.26 -19.21 -4.16
CA ARG A 221 -12.54 -20.31 -3.23
C ARG A 221 -12.32 -21.67 -3.88
N ARG A 222 -12.68 -21.84 -5.15
CA ARG A 222 -12.59 -23.14 -5.84
C ARG A 222 -11.23 -23.39 -6.47
N GLU A 223 -10.67 -22.36 -7.11
CA GLU A 223 -9.54 -22.54 -8.02
C GLU A 223 -8.20 -22.06 -7.43
N ILE A 224 -8.22 -21.13 -6.48
CA ILE A 224 -7.00 -20.47 -6.02
C ILE A 224 -6.65 -20.84 -4.58
N LEU A 225 -7.56 -20.61 -3.62
CA LEU A 225 -7.27 -20.80 -2.20
C LEU A 225 -6.84 -22.22 -1.82
N PRO A 226 -7.30 -23.32 -2.47
CA PRO A 226 -6.82 -24.66 -2.15
C PRO A 226 -5.32 -24.89 -2.36
N HIS A 227 -4.65 -24.02 -3.12
CA HIS A 227 -3.20 -24.12 -3.37
C HIS A 227 -2.35 -23.45 -2.29
N PHE A 228 -2.96 -22.72 -1.34
CA PHE A 228 -2.29 -21.97 -0.27
C PHE A 228 -2.72 -22.38 1.15
N SER A 229 -3.39 -23.52 1.32
CA SER A 229 -3.86 -24.07 2.60
C SER A 229 -2.85 -25.00 3.26
#